data_539f123b842bb9c57e624a4d54d5e95b
#
_entry.id   539f123b842bb9c57e624a4d54d5e95b
#
_cell.length_a   1.000
_cell.length_b   1.000
_cell.length_c   1.000
_cell.angle_alpha   90.00
_cell.angle_beta   90.00
_cell.angle_gamma   90.00
#
_symmetry.space_group_name_H-M   'P 1'
#
loop_
_entity.id
_entity.type
_entity.pdbx_description
1 polymer ?
#
loop_
_entity_poly.entity_id
_entity_poly.type
_entity_poly.pdbx_seq_one_letter_code
_entity_poly.pdbx_strand_id
1 'polypeptide(L)'
;MTLDRTRLLGIAHAERERLGRTIQYTPPDAWDAPSVCQGWRNRDIVAHLAAQDTAAAQLLAGEPAVEFDAFREANDGELWVNGFNEWAVKVREDVPTRQLITDWGKAAEALLVLAARQDEDGFTTTKIPWVAGEIGLRYLVQSRTIEWWFHREDIREGAGLEGNPQHDPVYLTNDMAIRMLPWALGQAGLSFPGRSIQVDLEGVGGGTWHWGLEPRTTPPADKKPDAFISGRGTAFALVAGRRVAAESYLDDGDLVVGGDEALAIVVLELLRAFVE
;
A
#
# COMPACT_ATOMS: atom_id res chain seq x y z
N MET A 1 15.90 4.77 -6.77
CA MET A 1 15.68 6.10 -7.43
C MET A 1 14.41 6.70 -6.87
N THR A 2 14.48 7.88 -6.28
CA THR A 2 13.27 8.56 -5.77
C THR A 2 12.49 9.09 -6.96
N LEU A 3 11.23 8.69 -7.12
CA LEU A 3 10.37 9.22 -8.18
C LEU A 3 10.11 10.71 -7.93
N ASP A 4 10.18 11.55 -8.94
CA ASP A 4 9.75 12.94 -8.84
C ASP A 4 8.22 13.04 -8.70
N ARG A 5 7.75 14.21 -8.30
CA ARG A 5 6.32 14.50 -8.10
C ARG A 5 5.50 14.21 -9.35
N THR A 6 5.94 14.68 -10.51
CA THR A 6 5.21 14.55 -11.78
C THR A 6 5.01 13.09 -12.15
N ARG A 7 6.05 12.27 -12.02
CA ARG A 7 5.99 10.84 -12.30
C ARG A 7 5.09 10.12 -11.31
N LEU A 8 5.20 10.39 -10.01
CA LEU A 8 4.36 9.74 -9.00
C LEU A 8 2.87 10.08 -9.19
N LEU A 9 2.53 11.35 -9.44
CA LEU A 9 1.16 11.75 -9.74
C LEU A 9 0.64 11.10 -11.04
N GLY A 10 1.48 11.02 -12.08
CA GLY A 10 1.13 10.33 -13.31
C GLY A 10 0.81 8.84 -13.10
N ILE A 11 1.58 8.14 -12.27
CA ILE A 11 1.33 6.75 -11.90
C ILE A 11 0.01 6.62 -11.11
N ALA A 12 -0.22 7.52 -10.15
CA ALA A 12 -1.42 7.54 -9.33
C ALA A 12 -2.69 7.76 -10.17
N HIS A 13 -2.68 8.73 -11.10
CA HIS A 13 -3.77 8.93 -12.04
C HIS A 13 -4.03 7.70 -12.90
N ALA A 14 -2.98 7.10 -13.46
CA ALA A 14 -3.11 5.90 -14.29
C ALA A 14 -3.70 4.71 -13.51
N GLU A 15 -3.31 4.52 -12.24
CA GLU A 15 -3.83 3.42 -11.44
C GLU A 15 -5.27 3.65 -10.99
N ARG A 16 -5.64 4.88 -10.60
CA ARG A 16 -7.04 5.26 -10.36
C ARG A 16 -7.93 4.94 -11.57
N GLU A 17 -7.47 5.29 -12.79
CA GLU A 17 -8.22 4.98 -14.02
C GLU A 17 -8.33 3.46 -14.27
N ARG A 18 -7.27 2.68 -13.98
CA ARG A 18 -7.29 1.22 -14.12
C ARG A 18 -8.28 0.58 -13.17
N LEU A 19 -8.28 1.01 -11.90
CA LEU A 19 -9.26 0.56 -10.91
C LEU A 19 -10.68 0.96 -11.35
N GLY A 20 -10.90 2.20 -11.82
CA GLY A 20 -12.17 2.65 -12.35
C GLY A 20 -12.68 1.79 -13.52
N ARG A 21 -11.79 1.39 -14.43
CA ARG A 21 -12.13 0.44 -15.51
C ARG A 21 -12.47 -0.95 -14.97
N THR A 22 -11.69 -1.48 -14.04
CA THR A 22 -11.99 -2.78 -13.39
C THR A 22 -13.38 -2.73 -12.76
N ILE A 23 -13.69 -1.70 -11.98
CA ILE A 23 -15.00 -1.49 -11.38
C ILE A 23 -16.11 -1.46 -12.45
N GLN A 24 -15.90 -0.74 -13.54
CA GLN A 24 -16.88 -0.62 -14.64
C GLN A 24 -17.20 -1.98 -15.31
N TYR A 25 -16.19 -2.86 -15.43
CA TYR A 25 -16.32 -4.15 -16.09
C TYR A 25 -16.58 -5.32 -15.13
N THR A 26 -16.61 -5.09 -13.84
CA THR A 26 -16.96 -6.11 -12.85
C THR A 26 -18.46 -6.48 -13.01
N PRO A 27 -18.78 -7.76 -13.19
CA PRO A 27 -20.17 -8.20 -13.33
C PRO A 27 -21.02 -7.80 -12.12
N PRO A 28 -22.31 -7.42 -12.33
CA PRO A 28 -23.17 -6.98 -11.24
C PRO A 28 -23.32 -7.99 -10.09
N ASP A 29 -23.35 -9.27 -10.38
CA ASP A 29 -23.46 -10.38 -9.43
C ASP A 29 -22.16 -10.64 -8.65
N ALA A 30 -21.03 -10.22 -9.18
CA ALA A 30 -19.75 -10.35 -8.50
C ALA A 30 -19.61 -9.36 -7.31
N TRP A 31 -20.41 -8.30 -7.24
CA TRP A 31 -20.26 -7.30 -6.19
C TRP A 31 -20.57 -7.83 -4.78
N ASP A 32 -21.57 -8.72 -4.65
CA ASP A 32 -21.95 -9.33 -3.39
C ASP A 32 -21.24 -10.67 -3.13
N ALA A 33 -20.41 -11.13 -4.06
CA ALA A 33 -19.56 -12.31 -3.88
C ALA A 33 -18.43 -12.01 -2.85
N PRO A 34 -17.99 -13.04 -2.10
CA PRO A 34 -16.82 -12.93 -1.23
C PRO A 34 -15.59 -12.47 -2.03
N SER A 35 -14.83 -11.55 -1.47
CA SER A 35 -13.54 -11.14 -2.02
C SER A 35 -12.41 -11.98 -1.44
N VAL A 36 -11.18 -11.77 -1.93
CA VAL A 36 -9.96 -12.35 -1.32
C VAL A 36 -9.61 -11.70 0.02
N CYS A 37 -10.15 -10.52 0.32
CA CYS A 37 -10.03 -9.90 1.63
C CYS A 37 -10.99 -10.60 2.60
N GLN A 38 -10.43 -11.34 3.55
CA GLN A 38 -11.21 -12.18 4.47
C GLN A 38 -12.33 -11.38 5.17
N GLY A 39 -13.56 -11.90 5.09
CA GLY A 39 -14.74 -11.30 5.71
C GLY A 39 -15.42 -10.21 4.87
N TRP A 40 -14.82 -9.79 3.75
CA TRP A 40 -15.33 -8.74 2.88
C TRP A 40 -15.86 -9.28 1.54
N ARG A 41 -16.90 -8.63 1.02
CA ARG A 41 -17.37 -8.78 -0.36
C ARG A 41 -16.58 -7.83 -1.29
N ASN A 42 -16.65 -8.02 -2.58
CA ASN A 42 -16.00 -7.10 -3.53
C ASN A 42 -16.50 -5.64 -3.37
N ARG A 43 -17.79 -5.43 -3.06
CA ARG A 43 -18.33 -4.09 -2.79
C ARG A 43 -17.73 -3.45 -1.52
N ASP A 44 -17.37 -4.25 -0.53
CA ASP A 44 -16.83 -3.78 0.74
C ASP A 44 -15.42 -3.20 0.57
N ILE A 45 -14.66 -3.74 -0.41
CA ILE A 45 -13.40 -3.13 -0.85
C ILE A 45 -13.62 -1.69 -1.35
N VAL A 46 -14.67 -1.46 -2.14
CA VAL A 46 -14.98 -0.10 -2.63
C VAL A 46 -15.42 0.82 -1.49
N ALA A 47 -16.15 0.30 -0.50
CA ALA A 47 -16.54 1.02 0.71
C ALA A 47 -15.31 1.46 1.53
N HIS A 48 -14.36 0.54 1.72
CA HIS A 48 -13.07 0.82 2.37
C HIS A 48 -12.29 1.92 1.63
N LEU A 49 -12.12 1.78 0.32
CA LEU A 49 -11.39 2.76 -0.49
C LEU A 49 -12.06 4.15 -0.45
N ALA A 50 -13.40 4.21 -0.51
CA ALA A 50 -14.13 5.46 -0.42
C ALA A 50 -13.89 6.19 0.91
N ALA A 51 -13.88 5.46 2.04
CA ALA A 51 -13.62 6.02 3.35
C ALA A 51 -12.20 6.58 3.46
N GLN A 52 -11.21 5.77 3.10
CA GLN A 52 -9.79 6.15 3.20
C GLN A 52 -9.46 7.33 2.28
N ASP A 53 -9.93 7.33 1.03
CA ASP A 53 -9.64 8.41 0.08
C ASP A 53 -10.38 9.70 0.46
N THR A 54 -11.59 9.60 1.05
CA THR A 54 -12.30 10.77 1.61
C THR A 54 -11.52 11.40 2.75
N ALA A 55 -11.07 10.60 3.72
CA ALA A 55 -10.26 11.09 4.82
C ALA A 55 -8.95 11.72 4.33
N ALA A 56 -8.28 11.09 3.38
CA ALA A 56 -7.04 11.60 2.78
C ALA A 56 -7.27 12.96 2.09
N ALA A 57 -8.35 13.11 1.32
CA ALA A 57 -8.69 14.37 0.63
C ALA A 57 -9.02 15.49 1.64
N GLN A 58 -9.82 15.19 2.67
CA GLN A 58 -10.18 16.14 3.73
C GLN A 58 -8.93 16.65 4.48
N LEU A 59 -8.08 15.74 4.94
CA LEU A 59 -6.85 16.10 5.65
C LEU A 59 -5.89 16.92 4.78
N LEU A 60 -5.77 16.58 3.49
CA LEU A 60 -4.94 17.35 2.56
C LEU A 60 -5.53 18.72 2.25
N ALA A 61 -6.85 18.88 2.33
CA ALA A 61 -7.53 20.18 2.24
C ALA A 61 -7.37 21.03 3.51
N GLY A 62 -6.80 20.48 4.59
CA GLY A 62 -6.72 21.12 5.91
C GLY A 62 -8.04 21.04 6.70
N GLU A 63 -8.91 20.11 6.30
CA GLU A 63 -10.21 19.86 6.93
C GLU A 63 -10.13 18.66 7.88
N PRO A 64 -10.99 18.57 8.90
CA PRO A 64 -11.11 17.38 9.74
C PRO A 64 -11.50 16.15 8.90
N ALA A 65 -10.89 15.02 9.17
CA ALA A 65 -11.36 13.74 8.61
C ALA A 65 -12.57 13.27 9.42
N VAL A 66 -13.75 13.65 8.97
CA VAL A 66 -15.02 13.46 9.70
C VAL A 66 -15.23 12.00 10.15
N GLU A 67 -14.84 11.05 9.31
CA GLU A 67 -15.00 9.62 9.64
C GLU A 67 -13.98 9.13 10.65
N PHE A 68 -12.76 9.68 10.65
CA PHE A 68 -11.79 9.39 11.71
C PHE A 68 -12.30 9.90 13.07
N ASP A 69 -12.91 11.07 13.09
CA ASP A 69 -13.47 11.64 14.32
C ASP A 69 -14.68 10.83 14.80
N ALA A 70 -15.59 10.43 13.89
CA ALA A 70 -16.72 9.57 14.23
C ALA A 70 -16.27 8.18 14.73
N PHE A 71 -15.21 7.62 14.16
CA PHE A 71 -14.65 6.37 14.65
C PHE A 71 -14.04 6.54 16.05
N ARG A 72 -13.28 7.62 16.31
CA ARG A 72 -12.73 7.92 17.63
C ARG A 72 -13.83 8.07 18.68
N GLU A 73 -14.90 8.81 18.38
CA GLU A 73 -16.04 8.97 19.27
C GLU A 73 -16.68 7.63 19.66
N ALA A 74 -16.72 6.67 18.73
CA ALA A 74 -17.26 5.34 18.96
C ALA A 74 -16.29 4.37 19.65
N ASN A 75 -15.00 4.74 19.83
CA ASN A 75 -13.93 3.88 20.32
C ASN A 75 -13.02 4.58 21.35
N ASP A 76 -13.62 5.26 22.32
CA ASP A 76 -12.91 5.89 23.48
C ASP A 76 -11.76 6.84 23.09
N GLY A 77 -11.85 7.47 21.93
CA GLY A 77 -10.85 8.41 21.40
C GLY A 77 -9.70 7.75 20.64
N GLU A 78 -9.67 6.44 20.53
CA GLU A 78 -8.62 5.71 19.82
C GLU A 78 -8.89 5.66 18.30
N LEU A 79 -7.81 5.60 17.53
CA LEU A 79 -7.83 5.43 16.08
C LEU A 79 -6.75 4.42 15.68
N TRP A 80 -7.15 3.31 15.07
CA TRP A 80 -6.22 2.31 14.51
C TRP A 80 -6.73 1.79 13.17
N VAL A 81 -5.80 1.36 12.31
CA VAL A 81 -6.06 1.11 10.89
C VAL A 81 -7.13 0.05 10.67
N ASN A 82 -6.94 -1.15 11.23
CA ASN A 82 -7.84 -2.28 10.97
C ASN A 82 -9.24 -2.04 11.54
N GLY A 83 -9.31 -1.49 12.76
CA GLY A 83 -10.61 -1.15 13.36
C GLY A 83 -11.37 -0.11 12.55
N PHE A 84 -10.67 0.93 12.06
CA PHE A 84 -11.29 1.92 11.19
C PHE A 84 -11.78 1.30 9.87
N ASN A 85 -10.99 0.42 9.25
CA ASN A 85 -11.36 -0.24 8.00
C ASN A 85 -12.63 -1.08 8.16
N GLU A 86 -12.70 -1.90 9.22
CA GLU A 86 -13.87 -2.71 9.58
C GLU A 86 -15.12 -1.83 9.83
N TRP A 87 -14.95 -0.78 10.63
CA TRP A 87 -16.02 0.16 10.94
C TRP A 87 -16.51 0.88 9.68
N ALA A 88 -15.60 1.35 8.82
CA ALA A 88 -15.94 2.06 7.59
C ALA A 88 -16.75 1.20 6.61
N VAL A 89 -16.43 -0.09 6.51
CA VAL A 89 -17.22 -1.07 5.74
C VAL A 89 -18.58 -1.26 6.38
N LYS A 90 -18.65 -1.46 7.70
CA LYS A 90 -19.90 -1.73 8.44
C LYS A 90 -20.88 -0.58 8.34
N VAL A 91 -20.46 0.67 8.51
CA VAL A 91 -21.37 1.83 8.42
C VAL A 91 -21.89 2.08 7.00
N ARG A 92 -21.33 1.39 6.00
CA ARG A 92 -21.75 1.44 4.60
C ARG A 92 -22.46 0.17 4.13
N GLU A 93 -22.83 -0.73 5.04
CA GLU A 93 -23.43 -2.02 4.69
C GLU A 93 -24.68 -1.86 3.80
N ASP A 94 -25.53 -0.88 4.12
CA ASP A 94 -26.78 -0.58 3.40
C ASP A 94 -26.61 0.43 2.26
N VAL A 95 -25.43 0.98 2.04
CA VAL A 95 -25.20 1.94 0.95
C VAL A 95 -25.17 1.19 -0.39
N PRO A 96 -25.93 1.59 -1.39
CA PRO A 96 -25.91 0.92 -2.70
C PRO A 96 -24.50 0.93 -3.32
N THR A 97 -24.07 -0.18 -3.93
CA THR A 97 -22.76 -0.32 -4.56
C THR A 97 -22.47 0.81 -5.56
N ARG A 98 -23.46 1.23 -6.33
CA ARG A 98 -23.31 2.38 -7.27
C ARG A 98 -22.95 3.68 -6.54
N GLN A 99 -23.48 3.89 -5.33
CA GLN A 99 -23.14 5.07 -4.53
C GLN A 99 -21.71 4.98 -4.00
N LEU A 100 -21.29 3.80 -3.49
CA LEU A 100 -19.91 3.55 -3.05
C LEU A 100 -18.90 3.85 -4.15
N ILE A 101 -19.17 3.39 -5.38
CA ILE A 101 -18.35 3.65 -6.56
C ILE A 101 -18.25 5.15 -6.85
N THR A 102 -19.38 5.84 -6.77
CA THR A 102 -19.44 7.30 -7.00
C THR A 102 -18.65 8.05 -5.94
N ASP A 103 -18.78 7.67 -4.68
CA ASP A 103 -18.11 8.32 -3.56
C ASP A 103 -16.60 8.08 -3.62
N TRP A 104 -16.16 6.84 -3.88
CA TRP A 104 -14.75 6.56 -4.13
C TRP A 104 -14.18 7.39 -5.28
N GLY A 105 -14.87 7.42 -6.43
CA GLY A 105 -14.40 8.15 -7.60
C GLY A 105 -14.20 9.64 -7.35
N LYS A 106 -15.10 10.28 -6.59
CA LYS A 106 -15.01 11.69 -6.18
C LYS A 106 -13.85 11.91 -5.18
N ALA A 107 -13.72 11.04 -4.18
CA ALA A 107 -12.70 11.14 -3.15
C ALA A 107 -11.28 10.98 -3.75
N ALA A 108 -11.07 9.95 -4.55
CA ALA A 108 -9.80 9.71 -5.24
C ALA A 108 -9.42 10.86 -6.19
N GLU A 109 -10.39 11.42 -6.92
CA GLU A 109 -10.16 12.61 -7.77
C GLU A 109 -9.77 13.83 -6.94
N ALA A 110 -10.52 14.13 -5.87
CA ALA A 110 -10.24 15.25 -4.97
C ALA A 110 -8.83 15.16 -4.39
N LEU A 111 -8.43 13.99 -3.91
CA LEU A 111 -7.08 13.74 -3.40
C LEU A 111 -6.00 14.09 -4.43
N LEU A 112 -6.14 13.57 -5.66
CA LEU A 112 -5.15 13.81 -6.71
C LEU A 112 -5.09 15.28 -7.15
N VAL A 113 -6.25 15.94 -7.26
CA VAL A 113 -6.32 17.37 -7.57
C VAL A 113 -5.64 18.21 -6.49
N LEU A 114 -5.87 17.91 -5.20
CA LEU A 114 -5.24 18.62 -4.09
C LEU A 114 -3.74 18.36 -4.03
N ALA A 115 -3.31 17.12 -4.25
CA ALA A 115 -1.89 16.78 -4.31
C ALA A 115 -1.18 17.48 -5.49
N ALA A 116 -1.84 17.59 -6.64
CA ALA A 116 -1.30 18.25 -7.81
C ALA A 116 -1.15 19.79 -7.65
N ARG A 117 -1.89 20.40 -6.72
CA ARG A 117 -1.76 21.85 -6.41
C ARG A 117 -0.50 22.19 -5.62
N GLN A 118 0.09 21.21 -4.94
CA GLN A 118 1.35 21.42 -4.23
C GLN A 118 2.49 21.53 -5.24
N ASP A 119 3.40 22.48 -5.06
CA ASP A 119 4.67 22.51 -5.81
C ASP A 119 5.62 21.38 -5.36
N GLU A 120 6.81 21.30 -5.93
CA GLU A 120 7.78 20.24 -5.61
C GLU A 120 8.22 20.26 -4.14
N ASP A 121 8.40 21.45 -3.58
CA ASP A 121 8.77 21.62 -2.17
C ASP A 121 7.61 21.23 -1.26
N GLY A 122 6.41 21.75 -1.49
CA GLY A 122 5.21 21.39 -0.74
C GLY A 122 4.91 19.89 -0.81
N PHE A 123 5.05 19.26 -1.97
CA PHE A 123 4.84 17.82 -2.13
C PHE A 123 5.83 16.98 -1.31
N THR A 124 7.03 17.50 -1.06
CA THR A 124 8.08 16.82 -0.29
C THR A 124 7.97 17.10 1.21
N THR A 125 7.57 18.33 1.60
CA THR A 125 7.63 18.79 2.99
C THR A 125 6.30 18.70 3.73
N THR A 126 5.15 18.73 3.01
CA THR A 126 3.82 18.68 3.64
C THR A 126 3.63 17.37 4.41
N LYS A 127 3.14 17.50 5.64
CA LYS A 127 2.80 16.41 6.55
C LYS A 127 1.29 16.35 6.76
N ILE A 128 0.77 15.15 6.79
CA ILE A 128 -0.66 14.85 6.94
C ILE A 128 -0.85 13.99 8.19
N PRO A 129 -1.74 14.38 9.13
CA PRO A 129 -2.09 13.54 10.27
C PRO A 129 -2.91 12.34 9.77
N TRP A 130 -2.28 11.18 9.66
CA TRP A 130 -2.90 9.97 9.11
C TRP A 130 -3.30 9.00 10.22
N VAL A 131 -4.07 7.95 9.89
CA VAL A 131 -4.57 6.95 10.84
C VAL A 131 -3.45 6.26 11.65
N ALA A 132 -2.28 6.10 11.06
CA ALA A 132 -1.11 5.49 11.70
C ALA A 132 -0.07 6.51 12.20
N GLY A 133 -0.46 7.76 12.36
CA GLY A 133 0.42 8.86 12.72
C GLY A 133 0.68 9.82 11.55
N GLU A 134 1.69 10.68 11.67
CA GLU A 134 1.98 11.67 10.65
C GLU A 134 2.67 11.04 9.43
N ILE A 135 2.13 11.28 8.23
CA ILE A 135 2.68 10.82 6.95
C ILE A 135 3.03 12.01 6.04
N GLY A 136 4.14 11.94 5.31
CA GLY A 136 4.44 12.93 4.26
C GLY A 136 3.52 12.78 3.06
N LEU A 137 3.12 13.90 2.43
CA LEU A 137 2.20 13.90 1.28
C LEU A 137 2.63 12.95 0.16
N ARG A 138 3.93 12.95 -0.17
CA ARG A 138 4.50 12.02 -1.14
C ARG A 138 4.17 10.55 -0.82
N TYR A 139 4.35 10.16 0.44
CA TYR A 139 4.10 8.78 0.89
C TYR A 139 2.60 8.48 1.00
N LEU A 140 1.78 9.49 1.32
CA LEU A 140 0.33 9.35 1.26
C LEU A 140 -0.13 9.02 -0.17
N VAL A 141 0.32 9.79 -1.18
CA VAL A 141 -0.02 9.52 -2.59
C VAL A 141 0.50 8.15 -3.03
N GLN A 142 1.72 7.78 -2.64
CA GLN A 142 2.28 6.45 -2.93
C GLN A 142 1.44 5.35 -2.29
N SER A 143 1.09 5.46 -1.01
CA SER A 143 0.29 4.45 -0.30
C SER A 143 -1.10 4.29 -0.91
N ARG A 144 -1.79 5.40 -1.26
CA ARG A 144 -3.10 5.32 -1.91
C ARG A 144 -3.02 4.66 -3.28
N THR A 145 -1.94 4.93 -4.05
CA THR A 145 -1.69 4.27 -5.35
C THR A 145 -1.50 2.75 -5.19
N ILE A 146 -0.77 2.34 -4.17
CA ILE A 146 -0.55 0.92 -3.82
C ILE A 146 -1.87 0.26 -3.42
N GLU A 147 -2.68 0.91 -2.60
CA GLU A 147 -4.01 0.45 -2.21
C GLU A 147 -4.93 0.23 -3.42
N TRP A 148 -4.96 1.20 -4.35
CA TRP A 148 -5.76 1.07 -5.56
C TRP A 148 -5.30 -0.12 -6.42
N TRP A 149 -3.99 -0.36 -6.51
CA TRP A 149 -3.46 -1.50 -7.24
C TRP A 149 -3.84 -2.83 -6.58
N PHE A 150 -3.59 -3.02 -5.27
CA PHE A 150 -3.94 -4.26 -4.58
C PHE A 150 -5.43 -4.54 -4.66
N HIS A 151 -6.25 -3.57 -4.34
CA HIS A 151 -7.69 -3.74 -4.35
C HIS A 151 -8.29 -3.87 -5.75
N ARG A 152 -7.62 -3.36 -6.76
CA ARG A 152 -7.95 -3.67 -8.15
C ARG A 152 -7.72 -5.15 -8.45
N GLU A 153 -6.59 -5.72 -8.05
CA GLU A 153 -6.31 -7.15 -8.23
C GLU A 153 -7.24 -8.00 -7.35
N ASP A 154 -7.51 -7.59 -6.11
CA ASP A 154 -8.46 -8.27 -5.21
C ASP A 154 -9.88 -8.35 -5.83
N ILE A 155 -10.39 -7.26 -6.42
CA ILE A 155 -11.69 -7.23 -7.11
C ILE A 155 -11.66 -8.12 -8.36
N ARG A 156 -10.56 -8.11 -9.13
CA ARG A 156 -10.40 -8.97 -10.31
C ARG A 156 -10.48 -10.44 -9.94
N GLU A 157 -9.73 -10.84 -8.92
CA GLU A 157 -9.72 -12.22 -8.43
C GLU A 157 -11.10 -12.63 -7.91
N GLY A 158 -11.72 -11.81 -7.03
CA GLY A 158 -13.07 -12.07 -6.52
C GLY A 158 -14.15 -12.10 -7.60
N ALA A 159 -13.93 -11.48 -8.76
CA ALA A 159 -14.80 -11.53 -9.93
C ALA A 159 -14.42 -12.64 -10.93
N GLY A 160 -13.43 -13.48 -10.62
CA GLY A 160 -12.94 -14.53 -11.52
C GLY A 160 -12.21 -14.02 -12.77
N LEU A 161 -11.65 -12.81 -12.71
CA LEU A 161 -10.87 -12.19 -13.79
C LEU A 161 -9.38 -12.46 -13.56
N GLU A 162 -8.63 -12.64 -14.63
CA GLU A 162 -7.17 -12.80 -14.55
C GLU A 162 -6.52 -11.55 -13.95
N GLY A 163 -5.47 -11.73 -13.13
CA GLY A 163 -4.64 -10.66 -12.62
C GLY A 163 -3.97 -9.86 -13.76
N ASN A 164 -3.76 -8.57 -13.52
CA ASN A 164 -3.12 -7.70 -14.52
C ASN A 164 -2.14 -6.73 -13.86
N PRO A 165 -1.06 -7.24 -13.24
CA PRO A 165 -0.09 -6.39 -12.55
C PRO A 165 0.66 -5.49 -13.54
N GLN A 166 0.79 -4.21 -13.18
CA GLN A 166 1.52 -3.21 -13.95
C GLN A 166 2.83 -2.88 -13.27
N HIS A 167 3.88 -2.57 -14.04
CA HIS A 167 5.23 -2.35 -13.51
C HIS A 167 5.25 -1.25 -12.43
N ASP A 168 4.69 -0.09 -12.71
CA ASP A 168 4.83 1.08 -11.85
C ASP A 168 4.19 0.89 -10.44
N PRO A 169 2.93 0.45 -10.27
CA PRO A 169 2.37 0.26 -8.94
C PRO A 169 3.05 -0.88 -8.17
N VAL A 170 3.47 -1.96 -8.85
CA VAL A 170 4.25 -3.03 -8.23
C VAL A 170 5.62 -2.50 -7.76
N TYR A 171 6.31 -1.69 -8.58
CA TYR A 171 7.55 -1.03 -8.17
C TYR A 171 7.36 -0.11 -6.95
N LEU A 172 6.26 0.68 -6.93
CA LEU A 172 5.93 1.53 -5.79
C LEU A 172 5.71 0.73 -4.51
N THR A 173 5.08 -0.44 -4.64
CA THR A 173 4.88 -1.38 -3.52
C THR A 173 6.20 -1.87 -2.97
N ASN A 174 7.08 -2.36 -3.85
CA ASN A 174 8.39 -2.87 -3.46
C ASN A 174 9.25 -1.78 -2.82
N ASP A 175 9.29 -0.57 -3.41
CA ASP A 175 10.01 0.58 -2.86
C ASP A 175 9.47 0.98 -1.47
N MET A 176 8.14 1.01 -1.29
CA MET A 176 7.53 1.33 0.00
C MET A 176 7.88 0.27 1.05
N ALA A 177 7.71 -1.01 0.73
CA ALA A 177 7.98 -2.11 1.64
C ALA A 177 9.43 -2.10 2.13
N ILE A 178 10.39 -1.89 1.23
CA ILE A 178 11.82 -1.80 1.58
C ILE A 178 12.10 -0.60 2.48
N ARG A 179 11.49 0.56 2.23
CA ARG A 179 11.64 1.77 3.07
C ARG A 179 11.00 1.61 4.44
N MET A 180 9.96 0.80 4.55
CA MET A 180 9.26 0.51 5.82
C MET A 180 9.98 -0.55 6.66
N LEU A 181 10.97 -1.28 6.14
CA LEU A 181 11.68 -2.35 6.88
C LEU A 181 12.17 -1.91 8.27
N PRO A 182 12.87 -0.76 8.45
CA PRO A 182 13.33 -0.36 9.77
C PRO A 182 12.18 -0.14 10.76
N TRP A 183 11.05 0.36 10.28
CA TRP A 183 9.85 0.52 11.10
C TRP A 183 9.22 -0.83 11.44
N ALA A 184 9.04 -1.72 10.46
CA ALA A 184 8.45 -3.05 10.66
C ALA A 184 9.26 -3.91 11.63
N LEU A 185 10.59 -3.89 11.51
CA LEU A 185 11.50 -4.55 12.45
C LEU A 185 11.36 -3.98 13.87
N GLY A 186 11.32 -2.65 14.00
CA GLY A 186 11.12 -1.97 15.28
C GLY A 186 9.79 -2.31 15.95
N GLN A 187 8.68 -2.44 15.17
CA GLN A 187 7.38 -2.89 15.69
C GLN A 187 7.44 -4.33 16.22
N ALA A 188 8.25 -5.18 15.62
CA ALA A 188 8.51 -6.55 16.10
C ALA A 188 9.52 -6.63 17.27
N GLY A 189 10.01 -5.47 17.76
CA GLY A 189 11.02 -5.42 18.83
C GLY A 189 12.42 -5.86 18.37
N LEU A 190 12.67 -5.92 17.06
CA LEU A 190 13.94 -6.33 16.48
C LEU A 190 14.79 -5.14 16.09
N SER A 191 16.10 -5.27 16.29
CA SER A 191 17.10 -4.27 15.89
C SER A 191 18.32 -4.97 15.34
N PHE A 192 18.82 -4.46 14.21
CA PHE A 192 20.01 -4.98 13.52
C PHE A 192 21.00 -3.86 13.23
N PRO A 193 21.71 -3.36 14.29
CA PRO A 193 22.61 -2.23 14.17
C PRO A 193 23.68 -2.44 13.11
N GLY A 194 23.81 -1.45 12.22
CA GLY A 194 24.80 -1.45 11.16
C GLY A 194 24.59 -2.53 10.09
N ARG A 195 23.51 -3.31 10.13
CA ARG A 195 23.22 -4.33 9.10
C ARG A 195 22.47 -3.72 7.91
N SER A 196 22.64 -4.33 6.76
CA SER A 196 21.97 -3.93 5.52
C SER A 196 21.56 -5.13 4.68
N ILE A 197 20.57 -4.92 3.84
CA ILE A 197 20.05 -5.91 2.90
C ILE A 197 20.11 -5.37 1.48
N GLN A 198 20.44 -6.23 0.53
CA GLN A 198 20.24 -5.98 -0.89
C GLN A 198 19.00 -6.74 -1.39
N VAL A 199 18.19 -6.05 -2.18
CA VAL A 199 17.00 -6.63 -2.82
C VAL A 199 17.13 -6.39 -4.32
N ASP A 200 17.21 -7.47 -5.11
CA ASP A 200 17.35 -7.47 -6.55
C ASP A 200 16.14 -8.17 -7.18
N LEU A 201 15.20 -7.39 -7.68
CA LEU A 201 13.96 -7.90 -8.25
C LEU A 201 13.92 -7.72 -9.77
N GLU A 202 13.36 -8.70 -10.45
CA GLU A 202 13.21 -8.72 -11.91
C GLU A 202 11.74 -8.71 -12.35
N GLY A 203 11.52 -8.52 -13.66
CA GLY A 203 10.19 -8.52 -14.26
C GLY A 203 9.34 -7.32 -13.85
N VAL A 204 8.03 -7.56 -13.67
CA VAL A 204 7.07 -6.52 -13.28
C VAL A 204 7.38 -6.03 -11.86
N GLY A 205 7.60 -4.73 -11.70
CA GLY A 205 7.97 -4.12 -10.42
C GLY A 205 9.45 -4.34 -10.02
N GLY A 206 10.28 -4.81 -10.96
CA GLY A 206 11.70 -5.05 -10.73
C GLY A 206 12.50 -3.79 -10.43
N GLY A 207 13.61 -3.96 -9.73
CA GLY A 207 14.56 -2.92 -9.34
C GLY A 207 15.59 -3.46 -8.37
N THR A 208 16.57 -2.62 -8.03
CA THR A 208 17.64 -2.94 -7.08
C THR A 208 17.64 -1.92 -5.94
N TRP A 209 17.67 -2.42 -4.72
CA TRP A 209 17.77 -1.61 -3.51
C TRP A 209 18.89 -2.15 -2.60
N HIS A 210 19.70 -1.25 -2.05
CA HIS A 210 20.60 -1.54 -0.94
C HIS A 210 20.16 -0.70 0.25
N TRP A 211 19.65 -1.34 1.32
CA TRP A 211 18.93 -0.66 2.39
C TRP A 211 19.47 -1.03 3.78
N GLY A 212 19.64 -0.01 4.65
CA GLY A 212 19.97 -0.22 6.05
C GLY A 212 18.75 -0.68 6.86
N LEU A 213 18.97 -1.55 7.83
CA LEU A 213 17.87 -2.10 8.66
C LEU A 213 17.56 -1.24 9.89
N GLU A 214 18.25 -0.11 10.06
CA GLU A 214 17.95 0.87 11.10
C GLU A 214 17.32 2.13 10.50
N PRO A 215 16.45 2.83 11.26
CA PRO A 215 15.82 4.06 10.82
C PRO A 215 16.85 5.11 10.35
N ARG A 216 16.60 5.72 9.19
CA ARG A 216 17.43 6.80 8.61
C ARG A 216 18.88 6.41 8.29
N THR A 217 19.15 5.13 8.15
CA THR A 217 20.49 4.62 7.81
C THR A 217 20.57 4.32 6.33
N THR A 218 21.52 4.94 5.64
CA THR A 218 21.90 4.58 4.27
C THR A 218 23.25 3.86 4.33
N PRO A 219 23.33 2.61 3.89
CA PRO A 219 24.63 1.92 3.87
C PRO A 219 25.62 2.67 2.98
N PRO A 220 26.92 2.72 3.33
CA PRO A 220 27.95 3.20 2.42
C PRO A 220 27.90 2.43 1.09
N ALA A 221 28.21 3.10 -0.03
CA ALA A 221 28.12 2.51 -1.36
C ALA A 221 29.05 1.30 -1.57
N ASP A 222 30.17 1.25 -0.84
CA ASP A 222 31.16 0.19 -0.87
C ASP A 222 30.91 -0.92 0.17
N LYS A 223 29.91 -0.73 1.04
CA LYS A 223 29.54 -1.76 2.03
C LYS A 223 28.85 -2.93 1.33
N LYS A 224 29.40 -4.14 1.51
CA LYS A 224 28.71 -5.37 1.09
C LYS A 224 27.46 -5.57 1.94
N PRO A 225 26.33 -5.96 1.32
CA PRO A 225 25.12 -6.31 2.06
C PRO A 225 25.37 -7.53 2.96
N ASP A 226 24.73 -7.54 4.12
CA ASP A 226 24.83 -8.67 5.06
C ASP A 226 23.92 -9.83 4.59
N ALA A 227 22.80 -9.49 3.99
CA ALA A 227 21.84 -10.45 3.43
C ALA A 227 21.34 -9.94 2.07
N PHE A 228 20.79 -10.84 1.25
CA PHE A 228 20.14 -10.47 -0.01
C PHE A 228 18.90 -11.30 -0.28
N ILE A 229 17.96 -10.67 -1.00
CA ILE A 229 16.75 -11.26 -1.54
C ILE A 229 16.75 -10.97 -3.03
N SER A 230 16.51 -11.98 -3.84
CA SER A 230 16.36 -11.81 -5.29
C SER A 230 15.17 -12.60 -5.80
N GLY A 231 14.61 -12.19 -6.95
CA GLY A 231 13.51 -12.89 -7.57
C GLY A 231 12.51 -11.99 -8.28
N ARG A 232 11.25 -12.45 -8.40
CA ARG A 232 10.22 -11.72 -9.13
C ARG A 232 9.63 -10.57 -8.32
N GLY A 233 9.57 -9.37 -8.93
CA GLY A 233 9.03 -8.18 -8.29
C GLY A 233 7.56 -8.33 -7.85
N THR A 234 6.75 -9.07 -8.61
CA THR A 234 5.36 -9.37 -8.23
C THR A 234 5.27 -10.29 -7.01
N ALA A 235 6.14 -11.30 -6.89
CA ALA A 235 6.18 -12.19 -5.74
C ALA A 235 6.53 -11.40 -4.46
N PHE A 236 7.56 -10.56 -4.52
CA PHE A 236 7.94 -9.71 -3.40
C PHE A 236 6.82 -8.74 -2.99
N ALA A 237 6.12 -8.14 -3.97
CA ALA A 237 4.99 -7.24 -3.69
C ALA A 237 3.82 -7.96 -3.01
N LEU A 238 3.49 -9.20 -3.43
CA LEU A 238 2.40 -9.98 -2.83
C LEU A 238 2.73 -10.43 -1.39
N VAL A 239 4.00 -10.72 -1.09
CA VAL A 239 4.46 -10.92 0.29
C VAL A 239 4.31 -9.63 1.10
N ALA A 240 4.77 -8.50 0.57
CA ALA A 240 4.66 -7.19 1.22
C ALA A 240 3.21 -6.75 1.47
N GLY A 241 2.28 -7.14 0.59
CA GLY A 241 0.84 -6.89 0.69
C GLY A 241 0.08 -7.94 1.51
N ARG A 242 0.76 -8.90 2.12
CA ARG A 242 0.14 -9.99 2.90
C ARG A 242 -0.86 -10.85 2.11
N ARG A 243 -0.70 -10.95 0.80
CA ARG A 243 -1.54 -11.80 -0.05
C ARG A 243 -1.04 -13.24 -0.12
N VAL A 244 0.28 -13.43 -0.01
CA VAL A 244 0.95 -14.73 -0.04
C VAL A 244 2.00 -14.78 1.05
N ALA A 245 2.15 -15.92 1.72
CA ALA A 245 3.22 -16.13 2.68
C ALA A 245 4.58 -16.26 1.96
N ALA A 246 5.65 -15.74 2.58
CA ALA A 246 6.99 -15.74 1.96
C ALA A 246 7.48 -17.15 1.64
N GLU A 247 7.17 -18.13 2.50
CA GLU A 247 7.56 -19.53 2.35
C GLU A 247 7.12 -20.11 1.00
N SER A 248 5.90 -19.80 0.55
CA SER A 248 5.40 -20.31 -0.73
C SER A 248 6.30 -19.91 -1.90
N TYR A 249 6.78 -18.67 -1.92
CA TYR A 249 7.65 -18.19 -3.00
C TYR A 249 9.11 -18.60 -2.84
N LEU A 250 9.54 -18.90 -1.61
CA LEU A 250 10.85 -19.50 -1.36
C LEU A 250 10.89 -20.96 -1.83
N ASP A 251 9.83 -21.73 -1.56
CA ASP A 251 9.70 -23.13 -1.98
C ASP A 251 9.61 -23.27 -3.51
N ASP A 252 8.90 -22.36 -4.17
CA ASP A 252 8.75 -22.35 -5.64
C ASP A 252 9.97 -21.76 -6.37
N GLY A 253 10.89 -21.11 -5.63
CA GLY A 253 12.07 -20.44 -6.19
C GLY A 253 11.78 -19.10 -6.87
N ASP A 254 10.60 -18.54 -6.68
CA ASP A 254 10.23 -17.21 -7.16
C ASP A 254 10.91 -16.08 -6.38
N LEU A 255 11.27 -16.38 -5.12
CA LEU A 255 12.18 -15.59 -4.29
C LEU A 255 13.33 -16.48 -3.81
N VAL A 256 14.52 -15.92 -3.76
CA VAL A 256 15.75 -16.58 -3.30
C VAL A 256 16.43 -15.69 -2.29
N VAL A 257 16.90 -16.28 -1.20
CA VAL A 257 17.66 -15.60 -0.15
C VAL A 257 19.12 -16.03 -0.15
N GLY A 258 20.00 -15.18 0.40
CA GLY A 258 21.42 -15.53 0.53
C GLY A 258 22.15 -14.57 1.46
N GLY A 259 23.47 -14.81 1.63
CA GLY A 259 24.26 -14.15 2.67
C GLY A 259 23.87 -14.66 4.06
N ASP A 260 23.45 -13.77 4.95
CA ASP A 260 22.79 -14.16 6.19
C ASP A 260 21.32 -14.52 5.89
N GLU A 261 21.08 -15.78 5.54
CA GLU A 261 19.75 -16.28 5.14
C GLU A 261 18.73 -16.14 6.27
N ALA A 262 19.11 -16.32 7.52
CA ALA A 262 18.23 -16.15 8.66
C ALA A 262 17.72 -14.70 8.76
N LEU A 263 18.61 -13.72 8.52
CA LEU A 263 18.22 -12.31 8.46
C LEU A 263 17.30 -12.02 7.28
N ALA A 264 17.58 -12.58 6.11
CA ALA A 264 16.75 -12.40 4.91
C ALA A 264 15.32 -12.96 5.11
N ILE A 265 15.20 -14.12 5.75
CA ILE A 265 13.90 -14.73 6.08
C ILE A 265 13.13 -13.84 7.06
N VAL A 266 13.75 -13.37 8.15
CA VAL A 266 13.12 -12.44 9.09
C VAL A 266 12.63 -11.17 8.39
N VAL A 267 13.42 -10.63 7.45
CA VAL A 267 13.02 -9.47 6.65
C VAL A 267 11.79 -9.78 5.80
N LEU A 268 11.73 -10.92 5.12
CA LEU A 268 10.58 -11.32 4.31
C LEU A 268 9.32 -11.55 5.16
N GLU A 269 9.43 -12.17 6.32
CA GLU A 269 8.31 -12.41 7.25
C GLU A 269 7.71 -11.10 7.79
N LEU A 270 8.54 -10.09 7.99
CA LEU A 270 8.14 -8.79 8.52
C LEU A 270 7.90 -7.72 7.44
N LEU A 271 8.11 -8.08 6.16
CA LEU A 271 7.90 -7.18 5.04
C LEU A 271 6.46 -6.68 4.98
N ARG A 272 6.27 -5.37 4.83
CA ARG A 272 4.95 -4.72 4.77
C ARG A 272 4.96 -3.52 3.85
N ALA A 273 3.94 -3.42 3.00
CA ALA A 273 3.68 -2.22 2.20
C ALA A 273 2.64 -1.30 2.85
N PHE A 274 1.96 -1.78 3.92
CA PHE A 274 0.93 -1.07 4.66
C PHE A 274 1.19 -1.10 6.16
N VAL A 275 0.59 -0.15 6.89
CA VAL A 275 0.45 -0.18 8.34
C VAL A 275 -0.85 -0.92 8.66
N GLU A 276 -0.79 -1.89 9.56
CA GLU A 276 -1.93 -2.70 10.02
C GLU A 276 -2.26 -2.37 11.48
#